data_6f5d257f4b8ba215a32eddac4e3635d9
#
_entry.id   6f5d257f4b8ba215a32eddac4e3635d9
#
_cell.length_a   1.000
_cell.length_b   1.000
_cell.length_c   1.000
_cell.angle_alpha   90.00
_cell.angle_beta   90.00
_cell.angle_gamma   90.00
#
_symmetry.space_group_name_H-M   'P 1'
#
loop_
_entity.id
_entity.type
_entity.pdbx_description
1 polymer ?
#
loop_
_entity_poly.entity_id
_entity_poly.type
_entity_poly.pdbx_seq_one_letter_code
_entity_poly.pdbx_strand_id
1 'polypeptide(L)'
;MASRSSFGAPPSHAALMDEVYRGQRHIYDFTRKYYLFGRDTLIASLAAQPGMRVLEVACGTGRNLAKVAKAWPGVRLYGLDISAEMLKSARAALGSEARLGEGDACAFDPATLLGEPAFERIVLSYSLSMIPDWEGALDHAAGQLAAGGSLHVVDFGDLQGLSGPLQTLLRGWLAKFHVEPRAALPAVAAEIAAARGLYLESRRGPLGYYQLHVLKAPSGA
;
A
#
# COMPACT_ATOMS: atom_id res chain seq x y z
N MET A 1 -16.37 49.79 1.63
CA MET A 1 -16.84 48.38 1.70
C MET A 1 -15.86 47.53 0.93
N ALA A 2 -14.97 46.82 1.63
CA ALA A 2 -13.94 45.97 1.03
C ALA A 2 -14.45 44.54 1.03
N SER A 3 -14.56 43.96 -0.16
CA SER A 3 -14.93 42.55 -0.39
C SER A 3 -13.84 41.64 0.15
N ARG A 4 -14.17 40.80 1.14
CA ARG A 4 -13.30 39.72 1.63
C ARG A 4 -13.35 38.59 0.62
N SER A 5 -12.26 38.38 -0.12
CA SER A 5 -12.06 37.15 -0.88
C SER A 5 -11.99 35.95 0.08
N SER A 6 -12.95 35.05 -0.02
CA SER A 6 -12.92 33.75 0.65
C SER A 6 -11.88 32.89 -0.03
N PHE A 7 -10.68 32.76 0.54
CA PHE A 7 -9.78 31.69 0.21
C PHE A 7 -10.44 30.39 0.71
N GLY A 8 -10.85 29.52 -0.21
CA GLY A 8 -11.36 28.18 0.11
C GLY A 8 -10.30 27.38 0.86
N ALA A 9 -10.74 26.53 1.79
CA ALA A 9 -9.86 25.58 2.47
C ALA A 9 -9.14 24.71 1.42
N PRO A 10 -7.87 24.32 1.66
CA PRO A 10 -7.16 23.43 0.75
C PRO A 10 -7.97 22.13 0.56
N PRO A 11 -7.96 21.53 -0.65
CA PRO A 11 -8.70 20.30 -0.91
C PRO A 11 -8.23 19.20 0.06
N SER A 12 -9.15 18.37 0.52
CA SER A 12 -8.80 17.20 1.34
C SER A 12 -7.87 16.27 0.55
N HIS A 13 -7.05 15.48 1.24
CA HIS A 13 -6.16 14.52 0.59
C HIS A 13 -6.91 13.59 -0.38
N ALA A 14 -8.11 13.16 -0.01
CA ALA A 14 -9.01 12.37 -0.88
C ALA A 14 -9.39 13.13 -2.16
N ALA A 15 -9.78 14.39 -2.07
CA ALA A 15 -10.14 15.22 -3.23
C ALA A 15 -8.94 15.48 -4.15
N LEU A 16 -7.75 15.69 -3.59
CA LEU A 16 -6.51 15.84 -4.36
C LEU A 16 -6.16 14.54 -5.10
N MET A 17 -6.29 13.39 -4.44
CA MET A 17 -6.04 12.09 -5.05
C MET A 17 -7.05 11.78 -6.15
N ASP A 18 -8.33 12.07 -5.96
CA ASP A 18 -9.36 11.90 -7.00
C ASP A 18 -9.10 12.78 -8.22
N GLU A 19 -8.63 14.02 -8.04
CA GLU A 19 -8.29 14.92 -9.14
C GLU A 19 -7.07 14.42 -9.94
N VAL A 20 -6.01 14.00 -9.27
CA VAL A 20 -4.81 13.40 -9.87
C VAL A 20 -5.18 12.15 -10.68
N TYR A 21 -6.03 11.28 -10.12
CA TYR A 21 -6.41 10.02 -10.77
C TYR A 21 -7.42 10.20 -11.90
N ARG A 22 -8.31 11.19 -11.84
CA ARG A 22 -9.32 11.45 -12.90
C ARG A 22 -8.69 11.81 -14.24
N GLY A 23 -7.59 12.59 -14.23
CA GLY A 23 -6.92 13.03 -15.46
C GLY A 23 -5.86 12.06 -16.00
N GLN A 24 -5.28 11.21 -15.17
CA GLN A 24 -4.08 10.42 -15.52
C GLN A 24 -4.28 8.89 -15.39
N ARG A 25 -5.48 8.42 -15.06
CA ARG A 25 -5.77 7.01 -14.71
C ARG A 25 -5.20 5.99 -15.72
N HIS A 26 -5.40 6.19 -17.01
CA HIS A 26 -4.95 5.23 -18.03
C HIS A 26 -3.42 5.25 -18.25
N ILE A 27 -2.81 6.44 -18.17
CA ILE A 27 -1.34 6.58 -18.30
C ILE A 27 -0.67 6.08 -17.02
N TYR A 28 -1.25 6.37 -15.88
CA TYR A 28 -0.75 5.99 -14.56
C TYR A 28 -0.76 4.45 -14.37
N ASP A 29 -1.86 3.77 -14.71
CA ASP A 29 -1.95 2.31 -14.65
C ASP A 29 -1.04 1.61 -15.67
N PHE A 30 -0.91 2.16 -16.88
CA PHE A 30 -0.06 1.59 -17.91
C PHE A 30 1.43 1.70 -17.55
N THR A 31 1.88 2.86 -17.08
CA THR A 31 3.28 3.07 -16.70
C THR A 31 3.66 2.26 -15.46
N ARG A 32 2.83 2.21 -14.43
CA ARG A 32 3.06 1.42 -13.21
C ARG A 32 3.26 -0.08 -13.45
N LYS A 33 2.75 -0.61 -14.57
CA LYS A 33 2.95 -2.01 -14.94
C LYS A 33 4.43 -2.38 -15.09
N TYR A 34 5.24 -1.45 -15.54
CA TYR A 34 6.60 -1.75 -16.00
C TYR A 34 7.72 -1.37 -15.02
N TYR A 35 7.46 -0.55 -14.00
CA TYR A 35 8.51 -0.09 -13.09
C TYR A 35 8.28 -0.43 -11.60
N LEU A 36 7.16 -1.02 -11.22
CA LEU A 36 6.95 -1.45 -9.83
C LEU A 36 7.47 -2.88 -9.62
N PHE A 37 8.79 -3.03 -9.67
CA PHE A 37 9.47 -4.30 -9.37
C PHE A 37 9.26 -4.71 -7.92
N GLY A 38 9.41 -6.00 -7.61
CA GLY A 38 9.23 -6.52 -6.23
C GLY A 38 7.80 -6.89 -5.86
N ARG A 39 6.76 -6.42 -6.60
CA ARG A 39 5.37 -6.82 -6.33
C ARG A 39 5.13 -8.33 -6.44
N ASP A 40 5.68 -8.96 -7.45
CA ASP A 40 5.51 -10.39 -7.62
C ASP A 40 6.28 -11.16 -6.53
N THR A 41 7.44 -10.63 -6.10
CA THR A 41 8.18 -11.15 -4.95
C THR A 41 7.37 -10.99 -3.65
N LEU A 42 6.73 -9.84 -3.43
CA LEU A 42 5.83 -9.62 -2.30
C LEU A 42 4.67 -10.62 -2.32
N ILE A 43 3.97 -10.75 -3.45
CA ILE A 43 2.83 -11.68 -3.58
C ILE A 43 3.27 -13.12 -3.33
N ALA A 44 4.42 -13.54 -3.85
CA ALA A 44 4.97 -14.87 -3.60
C ALA A 44 5.33 -15.08 -2.11
N SER A 45 5.73 -14.02 -1.40
CA SER A 45 6.09 -14.09 0.02
C SER A 45 4.89 -14.20 0.97
N LEU A 46 3.65 -13.99 0.50
CA LEU A 46 2.46 -14.05 1.35
C LEU A 46 2.27 -15.41 2.01
N ALA A 47 2.70 -16.50 1.38
CA ALA A 47 2.51 -17.87 1.88
C ALA A 47 1.06 -18.07 2.41
N ALA A 48 0.08 -17.56 1.65
CA ALA A 48 -1.31 -17.58 2.04
C ALA A 48 -1.92 -18.97 1.80
N GLN A 49 -2.91 -19.35 2.60
CA GLN A 49 -3.63 -20.61 2.50
C GLN A 49 -5.11 -20.35 2.22
N PRO A 50 -5.83 -21.33 1.63
CA PRO A 50 -7.27 -21.20 1.44
C PRO A 50 -8.00 -20.84 2.74
N GLY A 51 -8.95 -19.91 2.65
CA GLY A 51 -9.70 -19.37 3.80
C GLY A 51 -9.06 -18.20 4.52
N MET A 52 -7.75 -17.94 4.35
CA MET A 52 -7.10 -16.75 4.93
C MET A 52 -7.67 -15.45 4.36
N ARG A 53 -7.78 -14.45 5.22
CA ARG A 53 -8.17 -13.07 4.86
C ARG A 53 -6.92 -12.31 4.45
N VAL A 54 -6.92 -11.82 3.21
CA VAL A 54 -5.85 -11.01 2.65
C VAL A 54 -6.36 -9.60 2.41
N LEU A 55 -5.85 -8.62 3.14
CA LEU A 55 -6.17 -7.20 2.98
C LEU A 55 -5.08 -6.48 2.20
N GLU A 56 -5.42 -5.73 1.17
CA GLU A 56 -4.55 -4.72 0.59
C GLU A 56 -4.99 -3.32 1.01
N VAL A 57 -4.12 -2.60 1.72
CA VAL A 57 -4.31 -1.21 2.13
C VAL A 57 -3.81 -0.30 1.00
N ALA A 58 -4.63 0.69 0.61
CA ALA A 58 -4.47 1.51 -0.58
C ALA A 58 -4.38 0.64 -1.87
N CYS A 59 -5.43 -0.16 -2.09
CA CYS A 59 -5.47 -1.19 -3.12
C CYS A 59 -5.58 -0.66 -4.56
N GLY A 60 -5.84 0.63 -4.73
CA GLY A 60 -5.96 1.27 -6.03
C GLY A 60 -7.02 0.58 -6.91
N THR A 61 -6.64 0.19 -8.11
CA THR A 61 -7.49 -0.50 -9.08
C THR A 61 -7.67 -2.00 -8.82
N GLY A 62 -7.19 -2.53 -7.69
CA GLY A 62 -7.34 -3.94 -7.30
C GLY A 62 -6.42 -4.91 -8.03
N ARG A 63 -5.42 -4.41 -8.76
CA ARG A 63 -4.54 -5.24 -9.59
C ARG A 63 -3.73 -6.27 -8.81
N ASN A 64 -3.23 -5.91 -7.63
CA ASN A 64 -2.49 -6.87 -6.81
C ASN A 64 -3.45 -7.91 -6.21
N LEU A 65 -4.66 -7.52 -5.78
CA LEU A 65 -5.68 -8.45 -5.31
C LEU A 65 -6.03 -9.50 -6.38
N ALA A 66 -6.16 -9.09 -7.65
CA ALA A 66 -6.36 -10.03 -8.76
C ALA A 66 -5.18 -11.00 -8.94
N LYS A 67 -3.94 -10.54 -8.73
CA LYS A 67 -2.75 -11.40 -8.76
C LYS A 67 -2.70 -12.32 -7.54
N VAL A 68 -3.10 -11.85 -6.36
CA VAL A 68 -3.20 -12.66 -5.13
C VAL A 68 -4.20 -13.77 -5.32
N ALA A 69 -5.40 -13.49 -5.86
CA ALA A 69 -6.41 -14.49 -6.17
C ALA A 69 -5.88 -15.64 -7.04
N LYS A 70 -5.09 -15.26 -8.05
CA LYS A 70 -4.47 -16.22 -8.98
C LYS A 70 -3.33 -17.02 -8.33
N ALA A 71 -2.49 -16.38 -7.51
CA ALA A 71 -1.33 -17.01 -6.88
C ALA A 71 -1.73 -17.89 -5.68
N TRP A 72 -2.80 -17.53 -4.98
CA TRP A 72 -3.26 -18.15 -3.73
C TRP A 72 -4.75 -18.46 -3.80
N PRO A 73 -5.19 -19.51 -4.54
CA PRO A 73 -6.60 -19.83 -4.70
C PRO A 73 -7.28 -20.13 -3.35
N GLY A 74 -8.53 -19.67 -3.21
CA GLY A 74 -9.34 -19.92 -2.02
C GLY A 74 -9.11 -18.93 -0.87
N VAL A 75 -8.24 -17.92 -1.00
CA VAL A 75 -8.15 -16.82 -0.03
C VAL A 75 -9.35 -15.89 -0.14
N ARG A 76 -9.69 -15.21 0.95
CA ARG A 76 -10.72 -14.17 0.99
C ARG A 76 -10.06 -12.81 0.81
N LEU A 77 -10.46 -12.06 -0.21
CA LEU A 77 -9.82 -10.81 -0.60
C LEU A 77 -10.56 -9.59 -0.05
N TYR A 78 -9.78 -8.68 0.50
CA TYR A 78 -10.24 -7.41 1.04
C TYR A 78 -9.34 -6.30 0.54
N GLY A 79 -9.93 -5.13 0.26
CA GLY A 79 -9.17 -3.95 -0.15
C GLY A 79 -9.78 -2.68 0.37
N LEU A 80 -8.96 -1.72 0.72
CA LEU A 80 -9.40 -0.36 0.99
C LEU A 80 -8.58 0.64 0.19
N ASP A 81 -9.22 1.72 -0.19
CA ASP A 81 -8.56 2.88 -0.80
C ASP A 81 -9.30 4.15 -0.40
N ILE A 82 -8.60 5.28 -0.36
CA ILE A 82 -9.20 6.58 -0.06
C ILE A 82 -9.94 7.16 -1.27
N SER A 83 -9.63 6.69 -2.49
CA SER A 83 -10.19 7.17 -3.74
C SER A 83 -11.39 6.32 -4.19
N ALA A 84 -12.56 6.92 -4.22
CA ALA A 84 -13.78 6.30 -4.77
C ALA A 84 -13.61 5.90 -6.24
N GLU A 85 -12.87 6.69 -7.03
CA GLU A 85 -12.61 6.39 -8.44
C GLU A 85 -11.73 5.15 -8.64
N MET A 86 -10.71 4.97 -7.77
CA MET A 86 -9.89 3.76 -7.76
C MET A 86 -10.72 2.54 -7.40
N LEU A 87 -11.54 2.63 -6.37
CA LEU A 87 -12.43 1.55 -5.94
C LEU A 87 -13.48 1.19 -7.00
N LYS A 88 -13.97 2.15 -7.77
CA LYS A 88 -14.85 1.87 -8.91
C LYS A 88 -14.17 0.97 -9.94
N SER A 89 -12.90 1.26 -10.25
CA SER A 89 -12.09 0.43 -11.15
C SER A 89 -11.80 -0.95 -10.56
N ALA A 90 -11.50 -1.02 -9.25
CA ALA A 90 -11.26 -2.26 -8.53
C ALA A 90 -12.52 -3.15 -8.52
N ARG A 91 -13.71 -2.58 -8.27
CA ARG A 91 -14.98 -3.30 -8.34
C ARG A 91 -15.27 -3.85 -9.74
N ALA A 92 -14.96 -3.08 -10.79
CA ALA A 92 -15.10 -3.53 -12.17
C ALA A 92 -14.15 -4.70 -12.50
N ALA A 93 -12.93 -4.70 -11.94
CA ALA A 93 -11.93 -5.73 -12.19
C ALA A 93 -12.13 -7.01 -11.38
N LEU A 94 -12.60 -6.91 -10.14
CA LEU A 94 -12.68 -8.01 -9.17
C LEU A 94 -14.11 -8.53 -8.97
N GLY A 95 -15.13 -7.77 -9.35
CA GLY A 95 -16.52 -8.15 -9.13
C GLY A 95 -16.82 -8.47 -7.66
N SER A 96 -17.41 -9.63 -7.42
CA SER A 96 -17.72 -10.15 -6.08
C SER A 96 -16.58 -10.94 -5.42
N GLU A 97 -15.43 -11.09 -6.08
CA GLU A 97 -14.28 -11.84 -5.56
C GLU A 97 -13.56 -11.13 -4.39
N ALA A 98 -13.74 -9.81 -4.27
CA ALA A 98 -13.14 -9.02 -3.21
C ALA A 98 -14.16 -8.10 -2.52
N ARG A 99 -14.04 -7.97 -1.20
CA ARG A 99 -14.77 -6.96 -0.43
C ARG A 99 -13.95 -5.68 -0.39
N LEU A 100 -14.51 -4.59 -0.91
CA LEU A 100 -13.83 -3.31 -1.07
C LEU A 100 -14.52 -2.20 -0.27
N GLY A 101 -13.74 -1.44 0.50
CA GLY A 101 -14.20 -0.30 1.30
C GLY A 101 -13.46 0.98 0.99
N GLU A 102 -14.15 2.13 1.07
CA GLU A 102 -13.54 3.45 1.01
C GLU A 102 -13.10 3.86 2.41
N GLY A 103 -11.80 4.15 2.59
CA GLY A 103 -11.27 4.47 3.92
C GLY A 103 -9.85 5.02 3.88
N ASP A 104 -9.49 5.72 4.97
CA ASP A 104 -8.15 6.24 5.20
C ASP A 104 -7.25 5.12 5.76
N ALA A 105 -6.08 4.92 5.15
CA ALA A 105 -5.09 3.95 5.58
C ALA A 105 -4.61 4.16 7.04
N CYS A 106 -4.71 5.40 7.54
CA CYS A 106 -4.26 5.76 8.88
C CYS A 106 -5.31 5.54 9.98
N ALA A 107 -6.60 5.35 9.62
CA ALA A 107 -7.69 5.42 10.61
C ALA A 107 -8.90 4.52 10.32
N PHE A 108 -8.80 3.51 9.44
CA PHE A 108 -9.93 2.63 9.18
C PHE A 108 -10.21 1.65 10.32
N ASP A 109 -11.49 1.38 10.58
CA ASP A 109 -11.92 0.24 11.40
C ASP A 109 -12.31 -0.93 10.48
N PRO A 110 -11.54 -2.03 10.49
CA PRO A 110 -11.76 -3.13 9.57
C PRO A 110 -13.07 -3.88 9.85
N ALA A 111 -13.54 -3.93 11.09
CA ALA A 111 -14.78 -4.58 11.43
C ALA A 111 -15.98 -3.84 10.84
N THR A 112 -16.00 -2.51 10.97
CA THR A 112 -17.06 -1.67 10.40
C THR A 112 -16.97 -1.60 8.88
N LEU A 113 -15.75 -1.40 8.33
CA LEU A 113 -15.56 -1.16 6.91
C LEU A 113 -15.66 -2.43 6.07
N LEU A 114 -15.05 -3.51 6.56
CA LEU A 114 -14.85 -4.75 5.81
C LEU A 114 -15.53 -5.98 6.47
N GLY A 115 -16.11 -5.82 7.67
CA GLY A 115 -16.80 -6.88 8.41
C GLY A 115 -15.86 -7.93 8.98
N GLU A 116 -14.59 -7.64 9.12
CA GLU A 116 -13.56 -8.54 9.65
C GLU A 116 -12.72 -7.80 10.69
N PRO A 117 -12.50 -8.36 11.87
CA PRO A 117 -11.77 -7.65 12.93
C PRO A 117 -10.25 -7.66 12.75
N ALA A 118 -9.70 -8.58 11.96
CA ALA A 118 -8.28 -8.76 11.74
C ALA A 118 -8.00 -9.60 10.50
N PHE A 119 -6.73 -9.61 10.03
CA PHE A 119 -6.31 -10.27 8.79
C PHE A 119 -5.07 -11.13 8.98
N GLU A 120 -5.03 -12.30 8.34
CA GLU A 120 -3.86 -13.17 8.35
C GLU A 120 -2.75 -12.62 7.44
N ARG A 121 -3.11 -11.89 6.38
CA ARG A 121 -2.15 -11.25 5.48
C ARG A 121 -2.59 -9.84 5.18
N ILE A 122 -1.67 -8.88 5.36
CA ILE A 122 -1.89 -7.49 4.98
C ILE A 122 -0.81 -7.10 3.97
N VAL A 123 -1.19 -6.32 2.99
CA VAL A 123 -0.32 -5.86 1.89
C VAL A 123 -0.32 -4.33 1.83
N LEU A 124 0.86 -3.73 1.79
CA LEU A 124 1.12 -2.35 1.40
C LEU A 124 2.10 -2.35 0.23
N SER A 125 1.65 -1.95 -0.95
CA SER A 125 2.44 -2.07 -2.18
C SER A 125 2.56 -0.76 -2.93
N TYR A 126 3.70 -0.09 -2.79
CA TYR A 126 3.99 1.21 -3.40
C TYR A 126 2.96 2.29 -3.05
N SER A 127 2.43 2.22 -1.86
CA SER A 127 1.44 3.15 -1.31
C SER A 127 2.05 4.12 -0.30
N LEU A 128 3.00 3.66 0.52
CA LEU A 128 3.61 4.49 1.56
C LEU A 128 4.35 5.71 0.99
N SER A 129 4.94 5.58 -0.19
CA SER A 129 5.59 6.69 -0.90
C SER A 129 4.61 7.81 -1.34
N MET A 130 3.29 7.57 -1.25
CA MET A 130 2.23 8.51 -1.64
C MET A 130 1.35 8.94 -0.46
N ILE A 131 1.39 8.24 0.67
CA ILE A 131 0.63 8.59 1.88
C ILE A 131 1.43 9.61 2.67
N PRO A 132 0.86 10.80 3.00
CA PRO A 132 1.57 11.81 3.80
C PRO A 132 1.98 11.28 5.18
N ASP A 133 1.05 10.75 5.96
CA ASP A 133 1.29 10.08 7.23
C ASP A 133 1.52 8.57 7.00
N TRP A 134 2.60 8.25 6.29
CA TRP A 134 2.92 6.87 5.94
C TRP A 134 3.36 6.02 7.15
N GLU A 135 3.93 6.64 8.18
CA GLU A 135 4.31 5.97 9.45
C GLU A 135 3.06 5.55 10.22
N GLY A 136 2.07 6.46 10.32
CA GLY A 136 0.78 6.16 10.91
C GLY A 136 0.03 5.07 10.13
N ALA A 137 0.04 5.10 8.81
CA ALA A 137 -0.57 4.07 7.97
C ALA A 137 0.09 2.69 8.16
N LEU A 138 1.42 2.64 8.26
CA LEU A 138 2.17 1.40 8.49
C LEU A 138 1.88 0.83 9.88
N ASP A 139 1.90 1.66 10.92
CA ASP A 139 1.59 1.26 12.29
C ASP A 139 0.15 0.80 12.43
N HIS A 140 -0.80 1.55 11.84
CA HIS A 140 -2.21 1.20 11.84
C HIS A 140 -2.45 -0.15 11.16
N ALA A 141 -1.87 -0.38 9.98
CA ALA A 141 -1.97 -1.66 9.27
C ALA A 141 -1.39 -2.83 10.09
N ALA A 142 -0.25 -2.63 10.76
CA ALA A 142 0.36 -3.62 11.64
C ALA A 142 -0.55 -4.00 12.82
N GLY A 143 -1.34 -3.05 13.33
CA GLY A 143 -2.33 -3.25 14.39
C GLY A 143 -3.53 -4.12 13.97
N GLN A 144 -3.76 -4.31 12.67
CA GLN A 144 -4.88 -5.12 12.16
C GLN A 144 -4.49 -6.59 11.90
N LEU A 145 -3.29 -7.02 12.30
CA LEU A 145 -2.85 -8.39 12.13
C LEU A 145 -3.58 -9.35 13.07
N ALA A 146 -4.05 -10.46 12.54
CA ALA A 146 -4.46 -11.59 13.33
C ALA A 146 -3.24 -12.27 14.00
N ALA A 147 -3.45 -13.06 15.04
CA ALA A 147 -2.41 -13.90 15.62
C ALA A 147 -1.79 -14.81 14.53
N GLY A 148 -0.47 -14.88 14.46
CA GLY A 148 0.27 -15.58 13.40
C GLY A 148 0.17 -14.93 12.01
N GLY A 149 -0.44 -13.75 11.92
CA GLY A 149 -0.55 -12.98 10.68
C GLY A 149 0.74 -12.28 10.27
N SER A 150 0.78 -11.74 9.05
CA SER A 150 1.94 -10.98 8.56
C SER A 150 1.53 -9.80 7.67
N LEU A 151 2.23 -8.68 7.88
CA LEU A 151 2.14 -7.48 7.04
C LEU A 151 3.33 -7.47 6.08
N HIS A 152 3.03 -7.43 4.79
CA HIS A 152 4.01 -7.42 3.71
C HIS A 152 4.02 -6.04 3.05
N VAL A 153 5.18 -5.42 3.04
CA VAL A 153 5.38 -4.07 2.51
C VAL A 153 6.41 -4.11 1.39
N VAL A 154 6.07 -3.55 0.24
CA VAL A 154 7.05 -3.25 -0.81
C VAL A 154 6.92 -1.79 -1.22
N ASP A 155 8.02 -1.07 -1.26
CA ASP A 155 8.07 0.31 -1.74
C ASP A 155 9.43 0.62 -2.38
N PHE A 156 9.58 1.82 -2.95
CA PHE A 156 10.84 2.26 -3.53
C PHE A 156 11.96 2.23 -2.50
N GLY A 157 13.10 1.73 -2.92
CA GLY A 157 14.32 1.70 -2.10
C GLY A 157 15.15 2.97 -2.24
N ASP A 158 16.40 2.89 -1.78
CA ASP A 158 17.35 4.01 -1.74
C ASP A 158 18.06 4.29 -3.07
N LEU A 159 17.95 3.37 -4.03
CA LEU A 159 18.57 3.42 -5.36
C LEU A 159 20.12 3.45 -5.33
N GLN A 160 20.77 3.15 -4.19
CA GLN A 160 22.23 3.29 -4.02
C GLN A 160 23.08 2.41 -4.94
N GLY A 161 22.48 1.38 -5.56
CA GLY A 161 23.17 0.57 -6.56
C GLY A 161 23.21 1.18 -7.97
N LEU A 162 22.50 2.30 -8.19
CA LEU A 162 22.51 3.02 -9.47
C LEU A 162 23.60 4.10 -9.48
N SER A 163 24.11 4.45 -10.67
CA SER A 163 25.01 5.61 -10.81
C SER A 163 24.29 6.93 -10.43
N GLY A 164 25.02 7.91 -9.90
CA GLY A 164 24.46 9.17 -9.44
C GLY A 164 23.55 9.90 -10.46
N PRO A 165 23.94 10.04 -11.73
CA PRO A 165 23.09 10.64 -12.76
C PRO A 165 21.78 9.88 -12.96
N LEU A 166 21.80 8.55 -12.93
CA LEU A 166 20.61 7.71 -13.08
C LEU A 166 19.69 7.79 -11.86
N GLN A 167 20.27 7.87 -10.64
CA GLN A 167 19.51 8.14 -9.42
C GLN A 167 18.75 9.47 -9.51
N THR A 168 19.44 10.53 -9.93
CA THR A 168 18.85 11.86 -10.06
C THR A 168 17.73 11.89 -11.09
N LEU A 169 17.94 11.25 -12.24
CA LEU A 169 16.92 11.14 -13.29
C LEU A 169 15.68 10.39 -12.78
N LEU A 170 15.87 9.25 -12.12
CA LEU A 170 14.76 8.44 -11.62
C LEU A 170 14.00 9.13 -10.49
N ARG A 171 14.71 9.77 -9.54
CA ARG A 171 14.07 10.58 -8.47
C ARG A 171 13.28 11.75 -9.06
N GLY A 172 13.82 12.46 -10.04
CA GLY A 172 13.12 13.54 -10.72
C GLY A 172 11.90 13.06 -11.50
N TRP A 173 11.95 11.84 -12.05
CA TRP A 173 10.81 11.22 -12.70
C TRP A 173 9.73 10.81 -11.68
N LEU A 174 10.10 10.17 -10.56
CA LEU A 174 9.19 9.80 -9.48
C LEU A 174 8.48 11.02 -8.87
N ALA A 175 9.22 12.12 -8.67
CA ALA A 175 8.67 13.36 -8.12
C ALA A 175 7.54 13.95 -8.98
N LYS A 176 7.54 13.76 -10.31
CA LYS A 176 6.44 14.18 -11.21
C LYS A 176 5.11 13.47 -10.90
N PHE A 177 5.16 12.33 -10.22
CA PHE A 177 3.99 11.55 -9.82
C PHE A 177 3.70 11.65 -8.32
N HIS A 178 4.27 12.64 -7.64
CA HIS A 178 4.16 12.81 -6.18
C HIS A 178 4.60 11.58 -5.38
N VAL A 179 5.57 10.85 -5.91
CA VAL A 179 6.15 9.66 -5.27
C VAL A 179 7.42 10.07 -4.54
N GLU A 180 7.43 9.90 -3.22
CA GLU A 180 8.58 10.16 -2.34
C GLU A 180 9.08 8.85 -1.75
N PRO A 181 10.21 8.29 -2.24
CA PRO A 181 10.80 7.10 -1.64
C PRO A 181 11.09 7.29 -0.15
N ARG A 182 10.58 6.39 0.68
CA ARG A 182 10.68 6.48 2.14
C ARG A 182 12.00 5.84 2.62
N ALA A 183 13.06 6.64 2.66
CA ALA A 183 14.39 6.18 3.10
C ALA A 183 14.39 5.69 4.56
N ALA A 184 13.52 6.25 5.41
CA ALA A 184 13.36 5.86 6.81
C ALA A 184 12.54 4.57 7.02
N LEU A 185 11.91 4.03 5.96
CA LEU A 185 11.02 2.87 6.10
C LEU A 185 11.66 1.66 6.83
N PRO A 186 12.94 1.29 6.62
CA PRO A 186 13.54 0.19 7.37
C PRO A 186 13.62 0.45 8.89
N ALA A 187 13.94 1.69 9.29
CA ALA A 187 14.04 2.07 10.68
C ALA A 187 12.66 2.12 11.36
N VAL A 188 11.69 2.76 10.71
CA VAL A 188 10.30 2.84 11.19
C VAL A 188 9.66 1.45 11.28
N ALA A 189 9.88 0.58 10.30
CA ALA A 189 9.39 -0.79 10.36
C ALA A 189 9.99 -1.57 11.54
N ALA A 190 11.26 -1.32 11.89
CA ALA A 190 11.91 -1.93 13.05
C ALA A 190 11.34 -1.40 14.37
N GLU A 191 11.09 -0.09 14.47
CA GLU A 191 10.47 0.54 15.63
C GLU A 191 9.05 0.02 15.86
N ILE A 192 8.23 -0.05 14.81
CA ILE A 192 6.86 -0.60 14.90
C ILE A 192 6.90 -2.08 15.29
N ALA A 193 7.81 -2.87 14.67
CA ALA A 193 7.94 -4.29 15.02
C ALA A 193 8.29 -4.47 16.50
N ALA A 194 9.25 -3.70 17.01
CA ALA A 194 9.64 -3.74 18.42
C ALA A 194 8.50 -3.32 19.35
N ALA A 195 7.81 -2.21 19.05
CA ALA A 195 6.71 -1.70 19.85
C ALA A 195 5.51 -2.65 19.92
N ARG A 196 5.26 -3.40 18.86
CA ARG A 196 4.12 -4.35 18.74
C ARG A 196 4.48 -5.81 18.99
N GLY A 197 5.74 -6.11 19.34
CA GLY A 197 6.20 -7.49 19.55
C GLY A 197 6.16 -8.36 18.28
N LEU A 198 6.40 -7.74 17.11
CA LEU A 198 6.42 -8.42 15.82
C LEU A 198 7.87 -8.81 15.45
N TYR A 199 8.01 -9.86 14.64
CA TYR A 199 9.29 -10.21 14.02
C TYR A 199 9.40 -9.49 12.67
N LEU A 200 10.56 -8.85 12.42
CA LEU A 200 10.82 -8.16 11.16
C LEU A 200 11.82 -8.91 10.29
N GLU A 201 11.45 -9.14 9.03
CA GLU A 201 12.36 -9.57 7.97
C GLU A 201 12.43 -8.46 6.91
N SER A 202 13.64 -8.05 6.54
CA SER A 202 13.86 -7.01 5.55
C SER A 202 14.73 -7.52 4.41
N ARG A 203 14.36 -7.18 3.18
CA ARG A 203 15.12 -7.50 1.96
C ARG A 203 15.23 -6.27 1.09
N ARG A 204 16.39 -6.12 0.44
CA ARG A 204 16.64 -5.07 -0.54
C ARG A 204 16.62 -5.67 -1.93
N GLY A 205 15.88 -5.07 -2.84
CA GLY A 205 15.84 -5.47 -4.24
C GLY A 205 17.12 -5.11 -5.00
N PRO A 206 17.27 -5.62 -6.23
CA PRO A 206 18.42 -5.31 -7.08
C PRO A 206 18.67 -3.81 -7.18
N LEU A 207 19.93 -3.41 -7.09
CA LEU A 207 20.39 -2.02 -7.16
C LEU A 207 19.73 -1.08 -6.14
N GLY A 208 19.08 -1.62 -5.10
CA GLY A 208 18.31 -0.84 -4.15
C GLY A 208 17.06 -0.20 -4.74
N TYR A 209 16.54 -0.72 -5.84
CA TYR A 209 15.38 -0.18 -6.52
C TYR A 209 14.11 -0.26 -5.69
N TYR A 210 13.92 -1.36 -4.97
CA TYR A 210 12.84 -1.53 -4.01
C TYR A 210 13.34 -2.10 -2.69
N GLN A 211 12.55 -1.92 -1.67
CA GLN A 211 12.72 -2.56 -0.36
C GLN A 211 11.46 -3.35 -0.04
N LEU A 212 11.64 -4.49 0.63
CA LEU A 212 10.58 -5.38 1.04
C LEU A 212 10.74 -5.70 2.52
N HIS A 213 9.67 -5.49 3.29
CA HIS A 213 9.62 -5.73 4.73
C HIS A 213 8.44 -6.64 5.05
N VAL A 214 8.66 -7.62 5.92
CA VAL A 214 7.61 -8.50 6.41
C VAL A 214 7.61 -8.45 7.94
N LEU A 215 6.53 -7.92 8.51
CA LEU A 215 6.29 -7.90 9.94
C LEU A 215 5.36 -9.06 10.30
N LYS A 216 5.77 -9.94 11.19
CA LYS A 216 5.05 -11.17 11.54
C LYS A 216 4.59 -11.14 12.99
N ALA A 217 3.30 -11.34 13.21
CA ALA A 217 2.77 -11.51 14.56
C ALA A 217 3.13 -12.90 15.10
N PRO A 218 3.42 -13.03 16.41
CA PRO A 218 3.60 -14.33 17.02
C PRO A 218 2.33 -15.17 16.86
N SER A 219 2.50 -16.48 16.70
CA SER A 219 1.37 -17.40 16.78
C SER A 219 0.80 -17.33 18.20
N GLY A 220 -0.51 -17.18 18.31
CA GLY A 220 -1.17 -17.26 19.63
C GLY A 220 -0.81 -18.61 20.29
N ALA A 221 -0.56 -18.54 21.60
CA ALA A 221 -0.34 -19.74 22.40
C ALA A 221 -1.62 -20.55 22.53
#